data_43a9c7a8a00caacb18c1a71f407abc7a
#
_entry.id   43a9c7a8a00caacb18c1a71f407abc7a
#
_cell.length_a   1.000
_cell.length_b   1.000
_cell.length_c   1.000
_cell.angle_alpha   90.00
_cell.angle_beta   90.00
_cell.angle_gamma   90.00
#
_symmetry.space_group_name_H-M   'P 1'
#
loop_
_entity.id
_entity.type
_entity.pdbx_description
1 polymer ?
#
loop_
_entity_poly.entity_id
_entity_poly.type
_entity_poly.pdbx_seq_one_letter_code
_entity_poly.pdbx_strand_id
1 'polypeptide(L)'
;PAYALDVNHNGATGLHVRSLAAFSVVDLDAANGDAALRYQNAGTTRWNVRNAPGSNDYQIVRNNSLPANVTINNGTGFVGITQTTPAYQMDVLHTGSNGIRSQSSSSFSVVDIDAANGDAALRFQKAGAGQWNTRNRPADDYYEIFELGGGGSRVVIQDGTGNVGIGETANPTYKLDVLHGGATGIRSRSSGTFSLMDIDAANGDAALRFAKAGVNQWNVRNRPADDYFEIFEL
;
A
#
# COMPACT_ATOMS: atom_id res chain seq x y z
N PRO A 1 20.72 -50.11 -7.80
CA PRO A 1 20.32 -48.69 -7.72
C PRO A 1 18.83 -48.56 -8.04
N ALA A 2 18.14 -47.69 -7.32
CA ALA A 2 16.73 -47.38 -7.55
C ALA A 2 16.54 -46.39 -8.73
N TYR A 3 17.62 -45.81 -9.21
CA TYR A 3 17.66 -44.79 -10.26
C TYR A 3 18.68 -45.18 -11.35
N ALA A 4 18.49 -44.65 -12.56
CA ALA A 4 19.41 -44.93 -13.68
C ALA A 4 20.83 -44.37 -13.41
N LEU A 5 20.93 -43.26 -12.71
CA LEU A 5 22.15 -42.72 -12.11
C LEU A 5 21.94 -42.51 -10.62
N ASP A 6 22.69 -43.19 -9.78
CA ASP A 6 22.63 -43.04 -8.33
C ASP A 6 24.03 -42.63 -7.84
N VAL A 7 24.17 -41.40 -7.33
CA VAL A 7 25.39 -40.85 -6.77
C VAL A 7 25.26 -40.84 -5.25
N ASN A 8 25.83 -41.84 -4.59
CA ASN A 8 25.84 -41.96 -3.14
C ASN A 8 27.19 -41.52 -2.59
N HIS A 9 27.20 -40.54 -1.69
CA HIS A 9 28.40 -39.94 -1.16
C HIS A 9 28.30 -39.60 0.34
N ASN A 10 29.33 -39.96 1.11
CA ASN A 10 29.36 -39.74 2.58
C ASN A 10 29.94 -38.41 2.99
N GLY A 11 30.46 -37.60 2.06
CA GLY A 11 31.13 -36.35 2.33
C GLY A 11 30.27 -35.14 2.06
N ALA A 12 30.89 -33.97 2.08
CA ALA A 12 30.23 -32.67 1.91
C ALA A 12 29.87 -32.35 0.44
N THR A 13 30.46 -33.05 -0.56
CA THR A 13 30.24 -32.78 -1.99
C THR A 13 29.77 -34.01 -2.71
N GLY A 14 28.67 -33.93 -3.47
CA GLY A 14 28.15 -35.03 -4.30
C GLY A 14 28.43 -34.81 -5.79
N LEU A 15 27.55 -34.10 -6.49
CA LEU A 15 27.69 -33.79 -7.92
C LEU A 15 28.23 -32.38 -8.14
N HIS A 16 29.30 -32.25 -8.92
CA HIS A 16 29.89 -30.97 -9.33
C HIS A 16 29.86 -30.85 -10.84
N VAL A 17 29.15 -29.84 -11.37
CA VAL A 17 29.13 -29.50 -12.80
C VAL A 17 29.90 -28.24 -13.01
N ARG A 18 31.00 -28.28 -13.78
CA ARG A 18 31.93 -27.18 -14.00
C ARG A 18 32.19 -26.96 -15.48
N SER A 19 32.19 -25.72 -15.94
CA SER A 19 32.75 -25.30 -17.22
C SER A 19 33.95 -24.40 -16.98
N LEU A 20 34.93 -24.46 -17.86
CA LEU A 20 36.09 -23.58 -17.89
C LEU A 20 35.92 -22.46 -18.89
N ALA A 21 34.81 -22.44 -19.65
CA ALA A 21 34.51 -21.44 -20.67
C ALA A 21 33.32 -20.51 -20.22
N ALA A 22 32.20 -20.58 -20.93
CA ALA A 22 31.14 -19.61 -20.76
C ALA A 22 30.17 -19.96 -19.58
N PHE A 23 29.58 -21.14 -19.59
CA PHE A 23 28.63 -21.58 -18.55
C PHE A 23 28.54 -23.11 -18.46
N SER A 24 28.04 -23.60 -17.31
CA SER A 24 27.71 -25.02 -17.09
C SER A 24 26.19 -25.18 -17.06
N VAL A 25 25.66 -26.24 -17.63
CA VAL A 25 24.23 -26.54 -17.70
C VAL A 25 23.95 -27.92 -17.10
N VAL A 26 22.87 -28.02 -16.37
CA VAL A 26 22.17 -29.25 -16.03
C VAL A 26 20.77 -29.16 -16.62
N ASP A 27 20.50 -29.87 -17.71
CA ASP A 27 19.20 -29.92 -18.34
C ASP A 27 18.31 -30.95 -17.62
N LEU A 28 17.12 -30.49 -17.21
CA LEU A 28 16.07 -31.30 -16.66
C LEU A 28 14.90 -31.28 -17.64
N ASP A 29 14.69 -32.38 -18.35
CA ASP A 29 13.63 -32.48 -19.35
C ASP A 29 12.68 -33.65 -19.00
N ALA A 30 11.40 -33.47 -19.21
CA ALA A 30 10.37 -34.47 -19.01
C ALA A 30 9.29 -34.38 -20.10
N ALA A 31 9.18 -35.41 -20.94
CA ALA A 31 8.24 -35.42 -22.06
C ALA A 31 6.77 -35.35 -21.64
N ASN A 32 6.39 -35.93 -20.50
CA ASN A 32 5.00 -36.06 -20.03
C ASN A 32 4.87 -35.88 -18.51
N GLY A 33 5.53 -34.89 -17.92
CA GLY A 33 5.48 -34.66 -16.48
C GLY A 33 6.23 -33.41 -16.06
N ASP A 34 6.48 -33.29 -14.77
CA ASP A 34 7.27 -32.20 -14.22
C ASP A 34 8.76 -32.40 -14.51
N ALA A 35 9.41 -31.51 -15.19
CA ALA A 35 10.87 -31.41 -15.12
C ALA A 35 11.22 -30.72 -13.78
N ALA A 36 11.76 -31.50 -12.83
CA ALA A 36 11.85 -31.02 -11.45
C ALA A 36 13.17 -31.36 -10.76
N LEU A 37 13.68 -30.36 -9.99
CA LEU A 37 14.69 -30.58 -8.96
C LEU A 37 13.99 -30.76 -7.60
N ARG A 38 14.20 -31.90 -6.97
CA ARG A 38 13.51 -32.29 -5.73
C ARG A 38 14.46 -32.29 -4.54
N TYR A 39 14.06 -31.60 -3.49
CA TYR A 39 14.75 -31.60 -2.21
C TYR A 39 14.03 -32.51 -1.22
N GLN A 40 14.73 -33.49 -0.70
CA GLN A 40 14.19 -34.50 0.22
C GLN A 40 14.94 -34.53 1.55
N ASN A 41 14.24 -34.92 2.60
CA ASN A 41 14.83 -35.28 3.90
C ASN A 41 14.27 -36.64 4.31
N ALA A 42 15.17 -37.63 4.57
CA ALA A 42 14.81 -39.00 4.89
C ALA A 42 13.76 -39.59 3.93
N GLY A 43 13.98 -39.44 2.62
CA GLY A 43 13.07 -39.92 1.57
C GLY A 43 11.76 -39.15 1.40
N THR A 44 11.50 -38.16 2.25
CA THR A 44 10.29 -37.34 2.15
C THR A 44 10.59 -36.03 1.40
N THR A 45 9.84 -35.76 0.33
CA THR A 45 9.94 -34.51 -0.42
C THR A 45 9.55 -33.34 0.46
N ARG A 46 10.43 -32.34 0.54
CA ARG A 46 10.18 -31.08 1.27
C ARG A 46 9.88 -29.93 0.33
N TRP A 47 10.65 -29.83 -0.75
CA TRP A 47 10.50 -28.79 -1.78
C TRP A 47 10.78 -29.32 -3.16
N ASN A 48 10.06 -28.84 -4.15
CA ASN A 48 10.36 -28.97 -5.57
C ASN A 48 10.54 -27.61 -6.20
N VAL A 49 11.51 -27.52 -7.08
CA VAL A 49 11.59 -26.49 -8.11
C VAL A 49 11.29 -27.19 -9.42
N ARG A 50 10.26 -26.77 -10.14
CA ARG A 50 9.78 -27.48 -11.31
C ARG A 50 9.27 -26.58 -12.43
N ASN A 51 9.24 -27.13 -13.63
CA ASN A 51 8.40 -26.65 -14.71
C ASN A 51 7.07 -27.43 -14.64
N ALA A 52 5.96 -26.72 -14.42
CA ALA A 52 4.66 -27.38 -14.21
C ALA A 52 4.09 -27.93 -15.52
N PRO A 53 3.60 -29.20 -15.55
CA PRO A 53 3.02 -29.76 -16.75
C PRO A 53 1.76 -29.00 -17.17
N GLY A 54 1.59 -28.78 -18.47
CA GLY A 54 0.43 -28.16 -19.08
C GLY A 54 0.44 -26.64 -19.10
N SER A 55 1.00 -25.93 -18.11
CA SER A 55 1.15 -24.49 -18.12
C SER A 55 2.58 -24.01 -18.47
N ASN A 56 3.57 -24.88 -18.29
CA ASN A 56 4.99 -24.55 -18.39
C ASN A 56 5.45 -23.43 -17.43
N ASP A 57 4.72 -23.20 -16.36
CA ASP A 57 5.08 -22.23 -15.35
C ASP A 57 6.24 -22.74 -14.49
N TYR A 58 7.18 -21.85 -14.16
CA TYR A 58 8.19 -22.15 -13.17
C TYR A 58 7.59 -22.07 -11.76
N GLN A 59 7.74 -23.14 -10.97
CA GLN A 59 7.10 -23.22 -9.65
C GLN A 59 8.06 -23.68 -8.57
N ILE A 60 7.89 -23.08 -7.37
CA ILE A 60 8.45 -23.59 -6.11
C ILE A 60 7.29 -24.13 -5.27
N VAL A 61 7.33 -25.43 -4.98
CA VAL A 61 6.23 -26.17 -4.35
C VAL A 61 6.71 -26.87 -3.07
N ARG A 62 5.99 -26.69 -1.99
CA ARG A 62 6.25 -27.39 -0.71
C ARG A 62 5.48 -28.69 -0.65
N ASN A 63 6.16 -29.81 -0.31
CA ASN A 63 5.55 -31.14 -0.10
C ASN A 63 4.67 -31.63 -1.26
N ASN A 64 4.97 -31.25 -2.50
CA ASN A 64 4.13 -31.55 -3.68
C ASN A 64 2.69 -31.04 -3.59
N SER A 65 2.37 -30.12 -2.69
CA SER A 65 1.01 -29.61 -2.53
C SER A 65 0.75 -28.38 -3.38
N LEU A 66 -0.45 -28.26 -3.91
CA LEU A 66 -0.95 -27.07 -4.60
C LEU A 66 -1.86 -26.27 -3.66
N PRO A 67 -1.95 -24.95 -3.82
CA PRO A 67 -1.25 -24.14 -4.82
C PRO A 67 0.26 -24.04 -4.55
N ALA A 68 1.05 -23.75 -5.61
CA ALA A 68 2.47 -23.50 -5.49
C ALA A 68 2.74 -22.31 -4.55
N ASN A 69 3.84 -22.39 -3.78
CA ASN A 69 4.23 -21.29 -2.92
C ASN A 69 4.72 -20.07 -3.72
N VAL A 70 5.42 -20.34 -4.83
CA VAL A 70 5.81 -19.33 -5.82
C VAL A 70 5.50 -19.89 -7.20
N THR A 71 4.92 -19.04 -8.06
CA THR A 71 4.72 -19.31 -9.48
C THR A 71 5.28 -18.16 -10.29
N ILE A 72 6.06 -18.45 -11.33
CA ILE A 72 6.37 -17.49 -12.39
C ILE A 72 5.64 -17.97 -13.63
N ASN A 73 4.65 -17.20 -14.06
CA ASN A 73 3.82 -17.55 -15.21
C ASN A 73 4.62 -17.49 -16.51
N ASN A 74 4.62 -18.55 -17.30
CA ASN A 74 5.41 -18.64 -18.52
C ASN A 74 5.00 -17.63 -19.60
N GLY A 75 3.71 -17.33 -19.73
CA GLY A 75 3.20 -16.43 -20.76
C GLY A 75 3.43 -14.95 -20.46
N THR A 76 3.33 -14.54 -19.20
CA THR A 76 3.38 -13.13 -18.77
C THR A 76 4.65 -12.76 -18.03
N GLY A 77 5.37 -13.72 -17.45
CA GLY A 77 6.47 -13.49 -16.52
C GLY A 77 6.03 -13.00 -15.14
N PHE A 78 4.72 -12.94 -14.86
CA PHE A 78 4.21 -12.45 -13.58
C PHE A 78 4.51 -13.44 -12.44
N VAL A 79 4.79 -12.90 -11.27
CA VAL A 79 5.15 -13.66 -10.07
C VAL A 79 3.96 -13.75 -9.13
N GLY A 80 3.50 -14.97 -8.85
CA GLY A 80 2.48 -15.26 -7.84
C GLY A 80 3.09 -15.83 -6.57
N ILE A 81 2.72 -15.31 -5.41
CA ILE A 81 2.98 -15.92 -4.11
C ILE A 81 1.67 -16.56 -3.63
N THR A 82 1.64 -17.88 -3.52
CA THR A 82 0.43 -18.70 -3.29
C THR A 82 -0.69 -18.47 -4.32
N GLN A 83 -0.35 -17.85 -5.45
CA GLN A 83 -1.21 -17.59 -6.61
C GLN A 83 -0.65 -18.30 -7.84
N THR A 84 -1.46 -19.18 -8.46
CA THR A 84 -1.04 -19.97 -9.65
C THR A 84 -1.34 -19.27 -10.98
N THR A 85 -2.23 -18.29 -10.97
CA THR A 85 -2.61 -17.49 -12.13
C THR A 85 -2.53 -15.99 -11.78
N PRO A 86 -1.30 -15.45 -11.62
CA PRO A 86 -1.13 -14.07 -11.19
C PRO A 86 -1.70 -13.10 -12.24
N ALA A 87 -2.52 -12.16 -11.78
CA ALA A 87 -3.13 -11.11 -12.61
C ALA A 87 -2.28 -9.83 -12.70
N TYR A 88 -1.29 -9.70 -11.81
CA TYR A 88 -0.36 -8.57 -11.73
C TYR A 88 1.08 -9.05 -11.78
N GLN A 89 2.03 -8.15 -12.11
CA GLN A 89 3.47 -8.49 -12.15
C GLN A 89 3.95 -9.16 -10.86
N MET A 90 3.45 -8.71 -9.71
CA MET A 90 3.56 -9.42 -8.44
C MET A 90 2.17 -9.53 -7.81
N ASP A 91 1.73 -10.76 -7.59
CA ASP A 91 0.40 -11.07 -7.05
C ASP A 91 0.53 -11.98 -5.82
N VAL A 92 0.14 -11.48 -4.65
CA VAL A 92 0.24 -12.19 -3.37
C VAL A 92 -1.16 -12.54 -2.88
N LEU A 93 -1.50 -13.83 -2.93
CA LEU A 93 -2.77 -14.35 -2.41
C LEU A 93 -2.55 -15.03 -1.06
N HIS A 94 -3.31 -14.66 -0.06
CA HIS A 94 -3.33 -15.34 1.23
C HIS A 94 -4.77 -15.47 1.76
N THR A 95 -5.02 -16.51 2.54
CA THR A 95 -6.34 -16.81 3.11
C THR A 95 -6.52 -16.36 4.55
N GLY A 96 -5.45 -15.83 5.17
CA GLY A 96 -5.44 -15.36 6.55
C GLY A 96 -5.34 -13.84 6.66
N SER A 97 -5.14 -13.35 7.87
CA SER A 97 -4.98 -11.93 8.19
C SER A 97 -3.57 -11.37 7.95
N ASN A 98 -2.59 -12.22 7.62
CA ASN A 98 -1.21 -11.82 7.35
C ASN A 98 -1.00 -11.62 5.85
N GLY A 99 -0.38 -10.51 5.46
CA GLY A 99 -0.09 -10.17 4.07
C GLY A 99 1.38 -9.83 3.86
N ILE A 100 1.64 -8.68 3.23
CA ILE A 100 2.99 -8.17 2.97
C ILE A 100 3.43 -7.32 4.16
N ARG A 101 4.64 -7.57 4.66
CA ARG A 101 5.25 -6.80 5.75
C ARG A 101 6.60 -6.25 5.31
N SER A 102 6.78 -4.94 5.45
CA SER A 102 8.09 -4.30 5.42
C SER A 102 8.55 -4.04 6.85
N GLN A 103 9.73 -4.50 7.22
CA GLN A 103 10.27 -4.36 8.58
C GLN A 103 11.76 -4.03 8.55
N SER A 104 12.17 -3.05 9.36
CA SER A 104 13.56 -2.77 9.68
C SER A 104 13.85 -3.09 11.14
N SER A 105 15.07 -3.52 11.44
CA SER A 105 15.55 -3.74 12.81
C SER A 105 16.30 -2.54 13.40
N SER A 106 16.52 -1.48 12.60
CA SER A 106 17.36 -0.35 13.03
C SER A 106 16.61 0.99 13.05
N SER A 107 16.31 1.62 11.90
CA SER A 107 15.73 2.96 11.89
C SER A 107 14.28 2.96 11.41
N PHE A 108 14.05 2.95 10.11
CA PHE A 108 12.70 2.90 9.54
C PHE A 108 12.65 1.96 8.34
N SER A 109 11.46 1.56 7.99
CA SER A 109 11.17 0.66 6.89
C SER A 109 10.29 1.37 5.88
N VAL A 110 10.63 1.28 4.59
CA VAL A 110 9.98 2.01 3.51
C VAL A 110 9.34 1.05 2.52
N VAL A 111 8.19 1.43 2.00
CA VAL A 111 7.64 0.93 0.74
C VAL A 111 7.47 2.14 -0.16
N ASP A 112 8.34 2.26 -1.17
CA ASP A 112 8.27 3.33 -2.14
C ASP A 112 7.24 3.01 -3.22
N ILE A 113 6.35 3.97 -3.47
CA ILE A 113 5.38 3.91 -4.57
C ILE A 113 5.66 5.12 -5.45
N ASP A 114 6.26 4.88 -6.60
CA ASP A 114 6.69 5.91 -7.54
C ASP A 114 5.97 5.77 -8.88
N ALA A 115 5.64 6.90 -9.50
CA ALA A 115 5.04 6.96 -10.82
C ALA A 115 5.62 8.13 -11.62
N ALA A 116 6.31 7.82 -12.73
CA ALA A 116 7.01 8.81 -13.53
C ALA A 116 6.07 9.86 -14.18
N ASN A 117 4.85 9.47 -14.56
CA ASN A 117 3.90 10.32 -15.31
C ASN A 117 2.45 10.16 -14.83
N GLY A 118 2.23 9.96 -13.56
CA GLY A 118 0.88 9.75 -13.02
C GLY A 118 0.87 9.79 -11.50
N ASP A 119 -0.27 9.42 -10.92
CA ASP A 119 -0.41 9.38 -9.47
C ASP A 119 0.34 8.20 -8.86
N ALA A 120 1.23 8.44 -7.91
CA ALA A 120 1.78 7.42 -7.04
C ALA A 120 0.74 7.10 -5.95
N ALA A 121 0.13 5.91 -6.00
CA ALA A 121 -1.06 5.63 -5.20
C ALA A 121 -1.07 4.25 -4.53
N LEU A 122 -1.56 4.22 -3.29
CA LEU A 122 -2.01 3.00 -2.62
C LEU A 122 -3.53 2.90 -2.75
N ARG A 123 -4.03 1.82 -3.37
CA ARG A 123 -5.46 1.59 -3.64
C ARG A 123 -6.05 0.57 -2.68
N PHE A 124 -7.20 0.90 -2.10
CA PHE A 124 -8.01 0.01 -1.28
C PHE A 124 -9.22 -0.46 -2.08
N GLN A 125 -9.39 -1.78 -2.17
CA GLN A 125 -10.46 -2.43 -2.93
C GLN A 125 -11.35 -3.30 -2.04
N LYS A 126 -12.60 -3.44 -2.45
CA LYS A 126 -13.54 -4.41 -1.89
C LYS A 126 -14.14 -5.24 -3.03
N ALA A 127 -13.97 -6.56 -2.96
CA ALA A 127 -14.43 -7.49 -4.01
C ALA A 127 -13.99 -7.07 -5.43
N GLY A 128 -12.73 -6.65 -5.59
CA GLY A 128 -12.17 -6.22 -6.88
C GLY A 128 -12.55 -4.80 -7.31
N ALA A 129 -13.50 -4.14 -6.64
CA ALA A 129 -13.86 -2.76 -6.93
C ALA A 129 -13.06 -1.79 -6.07
N GLY A 130 -12.38 -0.84 -6.69
CA GLY A 130 -11.66 0.24 -6.00
C GLY A 130 -12.63 1.09 -5.19
N GLN A 131 -12.30 1.34 -3.91
CA GLN A 131 -13.09 2.16 -3.00
C GLN A 131 -12.37 3.46 -2.69
N TRP A 132 -11.11 3.37 -2.29
CA TRP A 132 -10.30 4.49 -1.85
C TRP A 132 -8.89 4.42 -2.39
N ASN A 133 -8.29 5.58 -2.63
CA ASN A 133 -6.85 5.75 -2.82
C ASN A 133 -6.29 6.71 -1.79
N THR A 134 -5.07 6.45 -1.31
CA THR A 134 -4.19 7.52 -0.85
C THR A 134 -3.15 7.72 -1.94
N ARG A 135 -2.93 8.96 -2.39
CA ARG A 135 -2.05 9.22 -3.52
C ARG A 135 -1.34 10.57 -3.45
N ASN A 136 -0.17 10.64 -4.05
CA ASN A 136 0.44 11.89 -4.46
C ASN A 136 -0.01 12.20 -5.89
N ARG A 137 -0.59 13.38 -6.12
CA ARG A 137 -1.09 13.84 -7.41
C ARG A 137 -0.17 14.93 -7.97
N PRO A 138 0.76 14.59 -8.88
CA PRO A 138 1.78 15.53 -9.33
C PRO A 138 1.24 16.70 -10.17
N ALA A 139 0.04 16.58 -10.74
CA ALA A 139 -0.55 17.65 -11.53
C ALA A 139 -0.85 18.92 -10.71
N ASP A 140 -1.10 18.77 -9.41
CA ASP A 140 -1.48 19.87 -8.51
C ASP A 140 -0.64 19.89 -7.22
N ASP A 141 0.37 19.04 -7.11
CA ASP A 141 1.23 18.89 -5.93
C ASP A 141 0.45 18.64 -4.62
N TYR A 142 -0.53 17.71 -4.67
CA TYR A 142 -1.32 17.33 -3.50
C TYR A 142 -1.08 15.89 -3.08
N TYR A 143 -1.00 15.69 -1.76
CA TYR A 143 -1.32 14.40 -1.17
C TYR A 143 -2.81 14.36 -0.86
N GLU A 144 -3.51 13.31 -1.30
CA GLU A 144 -4.95 13.21 -1.11
C GLU A 144 -5.47 11.83 -0.68
N ILE A 145 -6.58 11.87 0.06
CA ILE A 145 -7.45 10.70 0.28
C ILE A 145 -8.63 10.85 -0.67
N PHE A 146 -8.72 9.94 -1.64
CA PHE A 146 -9.64 10.01 -2.76
C PHE A 146 -10.64 8.86 -2.72
N GLU A 147 -11.92 9.15 -2.85
CA GLU A 147 -12.99 8.16 -2.98
C GLU A 147 -13.23 7.86 -4.47
N LEU A 148 -13.09 6.59 -4.85
CA LEU A 148 -13.40 6.10 -6.18
C LEU A 148 -14.91 5.91 -6.33
N GLY A 149 -15.44 6.00 -7.56
CA GLY A 149 -16.87 5.80 -7.80
C GLY A 149 -17.74 7.07 -7.70
N GLY A 150 -17.13 8.25 -7.81
CA GLY A 150 -17.85 9.53 -7.91
C GLY A 150 -17.76 10.43 -6.68
N GLY A 151 -17.06 9.99 -5.64
CA GLY A 151 -16.89 10.79 -4.41
C GLY A 151 -15.84 11.90 -4.51
N GLY A 152 -14.79 11.70 -5.29
CA GLY A 152 -13.69 12.67 -5.42
C GLY A 152 -12.76 12.75 -4.20
N SER A 153 -11.99 13.82 -4.12
CA SER A 153 -11.08 14.09 -2.99
C SER A 153 -11.86 14.37 -1.72
N ARG A 154 -11.54 13.66 -0.65
CA ARG A 154 -12.16 13.84 0.67
C ARG A 154 -11.27 14.63 1.62
N VAL A 155 -9.96 14.41 1.49
CA VAL A 155 -8.93 15.17 2.21
C VAL A 155 -7.84 15.48 1.22
N VAL A 156 -7.36 16.70 1.22
CA VAL A 156 -6.18 17.15 0.46
C VAL A 156 -5.19 17.79 1.43
N ILE A 157 -3.90 17.58 1.20
CA ILE A 157 -2.81 18.30 1.85
C ILE A 157 -1.99 18.92 0.73
N GLN A 158 -1.99 20.25 0.67
CA GLN A 158 -1.27 20.99 -0.35
C GLN A 158 0.22 21.00 -0.07
N ASP A 159 1.04 20.61 -1.06
CA ASP A 159 2.48 20.74 -0.97
C ASP A 159 2.91 22.22 -0.88
N GLY A 160 4.07 22.46 -0.32
CA GLY A 160 4.64 23.79 -0.13
C GLY A 160 3.96 24.62 0.98
N THR A 161 2.64 24.63 1.10
CA THR A 161 1.90 25.36 2.15
C THR A 161 1.57 24.51 3.38
N GLY A 162 1.37 23.21 3.20
CA GLY A 162 0.87 22.28 4.21
C GLY A 162 -0.57 22.57 4.64
N ASN A 163 -1.34 23.28 3.82
CA ASN A 163 -2.76 23.52 4.08
C ASN A 163 -3.57 22.22 3.89
N VAL A 164 -4.53 21.99 4.78
CA VAL A 164 -5.39 20.79 4.76
C VAL A 164 -6.81 21.20 4.37
N GLY A 165 -7.34 20.60 3.31
CA GLY A 165 -8.73 20.73 2.89
C GLY A 165 -9.53 19.47 3.22
N ILE A 166 -10.74 19.60 3.74
CA ILE A 166 -11.70 18.52 3.96
C ILE A 166 -12.97 18.84 3.18
N GLY A 167 -13.34 17.96 2.23
CA GLY A 167 -14.43 18.23 1.29
C GLY A 167 -14.08 19.29 0.24
N GLU A 168 -12.91 19.91 0.35
CA GLU A 168 -12.33 20.81 -0.63
C GLU A 168 -11.54 20.01 -1.66
N THR A 169 -11.76 20.29 -2.93
CA THR A 169 -11.14 19.55 -4.04
C THR A 169 -9.91 20.23 -4.63
N ALA A 170 -9.69 21.51 -4.30
CA ALA A 170 -8.58 22.30 -4.82
C ALA A 170 -8.26 23.49 -3.91
N ASN A 171 -6.96 23.75 -3.76
CA ASN A 171 -6.41 25.00 -3.18
C ASN A 171 -6.99 25.43 -1.83
N PRO A 172 -6.85 24.66 -0.74
CA PRO A 172 -7.24 25.14 0.57
C PRO A 172 -6.46 26.43 0.91
N THR A 173 -7.20 27.50 1.24
CA THR A 173 -6.61 28.82 1.47
C THR A 173 -6.21 29.05 2.92
N TYR A 174 -6.73 28.23 3.83
CA TYR A 174 -6.44 28.26 5.26
C TYR A 174 -5.67 27.00 5.68
N LYS A 175 -5.00 27.05 6.83
CA LYS A 175 -4.29 25.89 7.40
C LYS A 175 -5.19 24.67 7.57
N LEU A 176 -6.44 24.89 7.93
CA LEU A 176 -7.53 23.92 7.86
C LEU A 176 -8.73 24.58 7.18
N ASP A 177 -9.12 24.04 6.04
CA ASP A 177 -10.25 24.51 5.24
C ASP A 177 -11.28 23.38 5.13
N VAL A 178 -12.50 23.58 5.64
CA VAL A 178 -13.56 22.56 5.64
C VAL A 178 -14.73 23.07 4.82
N LEU A 179 -14.90 22.49 3.63
CA LEU A 179 -16.01 22.78 2.73
C LEU A 179 -17.04 21.65 2.75
N HIS A 180 -18.31 22.00 2.92
CA HIS A 180 -19.41 21.07 2.80
C HIS A 180 -20.63 21.71 2.12
N GLY A 181 -21.36 20.93 1.32
CA GLY A 181 -22.54 21.42 0.59
C GLY A 181 -23.87 21.29 1.33
N GLY A 182 -23.86 20.88 2.60
CA GLY A 182 -25.07 20.63 3.39
C GLY A 182 -25.19 21.49 4.65
N ALA A 183 -26.15 21.18 5.48
CA ALA A 183 -26.43 21.88 6.74
C ALA A 183 -25.52 21.43 7.93
N THR A 184 -24.65 20.44 7.70
CA THR A 184 -23.75 19.90 8.73
C THR A 184 -22.31 20.31 8.44
N GLY A 185 -21.57 20.72 9.47
CA GLY A 185 -20.18 21.14 9.34
C GLY A 185 -19.30 20.51 10.41
N ILE A 186 -18.50 21.31 11.08
CA ILE A 186 -17.60 20.86 12.15
C ILE A 186 -18.40 20.69 13.44
N ARG A 187 -18.23 19.52 14.07
CA ARG A 187 -18.83 19.21 15.36
C ARG A 187 -17.79 18.74 16.36
N SER A 188 -17.68 19.42 17.49
CA SER A 188 -16.98 18.90 18.67
C SER A 188 -17.96 18.14 19.55
N ARG A 189 -17.64 16.89 19.93
CA ARG A 189 -18.50 16.02 20.74
C ARG A 189 -17.67 15.23 21.76
N SER A 190 -18.15 15.20 22.99
CA SER A 190 -17.64 14.34 24.05
C SER A 190 -18.72 13.35 24.51
N SER A 191 -18.32 12.15 24.89
CA SER A 191 -19.15 11.20 25.64
C SER A 191 -19.04 11.38 27.15
N GLY A 192 -18.14 12.28 27.60
CA GLY A 192 -17.93 12.61 29.02
C GLY A 192 -18.68 13.86 29.44
N THR A 193 -18.07 14.64 30.35
CA THR A 193 -18.72 15.78 31.01
C THR A 193 -18.85 17.01 30.11
N PHE A 194 -17.87 17.31 29.22
CA PHE A 194 -17.95 18.44 28.28
C PHE A 194 -17.10 18.22 27.04
N SER A 195 -17.36 18.99 26.02
CA SER A 195 -16.63 19.06 24.76
C SER A 195 -16.15 20.50 24.54
N LEU A 196 -14.92 20.67 24.11
CA LEU A 196 -14.25 21.96 24.02
C LEU A 196 -13.75 22.22 22.60
N MET A 197 -13.82 23.47 22.16
CA MET A 197 -13.09 24.02 21.03
C MET A 197 -12.32 25.23 21.54
N ASP A 198 -11.00 25.12 21.62
CA ASP A 198 -10.13 26.21 22.05
C ASP A 198 -9.76 27.10 20.85
N ILE A 199 -9.89 28.40 21.05
CA ILE A 199 -9.40 29.43 20.12
C ILE A 199 -8.42 30.27 20.91
N ASP A 200 -7.13 30.08 20.65
CA ASP A 200 -6.03 30.73 21.38
C ASP A 200 -5.18 31.57 20.43
N ALA A 201 -4.73 32.73 20.90
CA ALA A 201 -3.84 33.63 20.19
C ALA A 201 -2.76 34.16 21.13
N ALA A 202 -1.49 33.88 20.84
CA ALA A 202 -0.37 34.24 21.70
C ALA A 202 -0.16 35.75 21.81
N ASN A 203 -0.47 36.54 20.76
CA ASN A 203 -0.19 37.97 20.65
C ASN A 203 -1.30 38.75 19.93
N GLY A 204 -2.55 38.44 20.17
CA GLY A 204 -3.67 39.12 19.52
C GLY A 204 -5.02 38.63 20.02
N ASP A 205 -6.09 39.04 19.36
CA ASP A 205 -7.44 38.62 19.71
C ASP A 205 -7.67 37.16 19.35
N ALA A 206 -8.07 36.31 20.31
CA ALA A 206 -8.65 35.01 20.05
C ALA A 206 -10.10 35.20 19.63
N ALA A 207 -10.43 34.94 18.36
CA ALA A 207 -11.72 35.32 17.79
C ALA A 207 -12.39 34.22 16.98
N LEU A 208 -13.72 34.09 17.11
CA LEU A 208 -14.60 33.40 16.19
C LEU A 208 -15.28 34.40 15.26
N ARG A 209 -15.09 34.26 13.95
CA ARG A 209 -15.61 35.15 12.93
C ARG A 209 -16.78 34.54 12.18
N PHE A 210 -17.84 35.28 11.99
CA PHE A 210 -18.99 34.91 11.17
C PHE A 210 -18.99 35.75 9.91
N ALA A 211 -18.92 35.08 8.74
CA ALA A 211 -18.92 35.73 7.44
C ALA A 211 -20.09 35.23 6.59
N LYS A 212 -20.60 36.11 5.70
CA LYS A 212 -21.58 35.76 4.68
C LYS A 212 -21.01 36.10 3.31
N ALA A 213 -20.97 35.11 2.41
CA ALA A 213 -20.40 35.28 1.08
C ALA A 213 -18.97 35.91 1.09
N GLY A 214 -18.14 35.49 2.04
CA GLY A 214 -16.77 36.00 2.19
C GLY A 214 -16.66 37.38 2.88
N VAL A 215 -17.76 38.03 3.16
CA VAL A 215 -17.79 39.33 3.87
C VAL A 215 -18.03 39.06 5.36
N ASN A 216 -17.10 39.54 6.19
CA ASN A 216 -17.23 39.45 7.64
C ASN A 216 -18.44 40.23 8.12
N GLN A 217 -19.24 39.62 8.99
CA GLN A 217 -20.45 40.22 9.55
C GLN A 217 -20.29 40.45 11.05
N TRP A 218 -19.86 39.41 11.77
CA TRP A 218 -19.76 39.42 13.23
C TRP A 218 -18.49 38.76 13.70
N ASN A 219 -17.93 39.25 14.81
CA ASN A 219 -16.89 38.61 15.59
C ASN A 219 -17.35 38.38 17.03
N VAL A 220 -16.96 37.23 17.57
CA VAL A 220 -16.93 36.95 19.01
C VAL A 220 -15.47 36.77 19.37
N ARG A 221 -14.95 37.60 20.26
CA ARG A 221 -13.52 37.57 20.61
C ARG A 221 -13.24 37.84 22.08
N ASN A 222 -12.12 37.31 22.55
CA ASN A 222 -11.44 37.79 23.74
C ASN A 222 -10.35 38.76 23.33
N ARG A 223 -10.40 39.98 23.89
CA ARG A 223 -9.50 41.09 23.57
C ARG A 223 -8.46 41.24 24.69
N PRO A 224 -7.23 40.78 24.50
CA PRO A 224 -6.24 40.70 25.59
C PRO A 224 -5.77 42.08 26.07
N ALA A 225 -5.89 43.11 25.27
CA ALA A 225 -5.47 44.45 25.65
C ALA A 225 -6.28 45.01 26.82
N ASP A 226 -7.53 44.62 26.97
CA ASP A 226 -8.48 45.16 27.93
C ASP A 226 -9.24 44.10 28.74
N ASP A 227 -8.90 42.80 28.55
CA ASP A 227 -9.58 41.65 29.18
C ASP A 227 -11.10 41.59 28.91
N TYR A 228 -11.56 42.06 27.73
CA TYR A 228 -12.97 42.06 27.39
C TYR A 228 -13.34 40.90 26.46
N PHE A 229 -14.45 40.26 26.78
CA PHE A 229 -15.21 39.44 25.84
C PHE A 229 -16.22 40.35 25.12
N GLU A 230 -16.17 40.37 23.81
CA GLU A 230 -17.06 41.21 23.01
C GLU A 230 -17.64 40.46 21.79
N ILE A 231 -18.89 40.86 21.47
CA ILE A 231 -19.60 40.50 20.24
C ILE A 231 -19.88 41.80 19.51
N PHE A 232 -19.36 41.91 18.28
CA PHE A 232 -19.53 43.15 17.51
C PHE A 232 -19.74 42.87 16.01
N GLU A 233 -20.48 43.77 15.37
CA GLU A 233 -20.69 43.84 13.92
C GLU A 233 -19.50 44.53 13.26
N LEU A 234 -19.12 44.04 12.06
CA LEU A 234 -17.97 44.51 11.28
C LEU A 234 -18.43 45.40 10.13
#